data_77d3f6192fd0a249e14da7b6d1752084
#
_entry.id   77d3f6192fd0a249e14da7b6d1752084
#
_cell.length_a   1.000
_cell.length_b   1.000
_cell.length_c   1.000
_cell.angle_alpha   90.00
_cell.angle_beta   90.00
_cell.angle_gamma   90.00
#
_symmetry.space_group_name_H-M   'P 1'
#
loop_
_entity.id
_entity.type
_entity.pdbx_description
1 polymer ?
#
loop_
_entity_poly.entity_id
_entity_poly.type
_entity_poly.pdbx_seq_one_letter_code
_entity_poly.pdbx_strand_id
1 'polypeptide(L)'
;MNFKSTIGLEVHFELKTKSKIFSPSPVSYGAEANTETNVIDWAMPGVLPRLNKDVYRLGIMVALATHSHVLPVTHFDRKNYFYPDNPKAYQITQFFQPLARDGYIEIEVRGKKKRIGIHEMHIEEDAGKNTHGANGYSYVDLN
;
A
#
# COMPACT_ATOMS: atom_id res chain seq x y z
N MET A 1 -9.25 -5.39 -38.92
CA MET A 1 -9.42 -4.68 -37.63
C MET A 1 -8.02 -4.30 -37.12
N ASN A 2 -7.79 -3.04 -36.79
CA ASN A 2 -6.53 -2.61 -36.21
C ASN A 2 -6.67 -2.59 -34.67
N PHE A 3 -5.93 -3.44 -33.98
CA PHE A 3 -5.90 -3.46 -32.51
C PHE A 3 -4.79 -2.55 -32.01
N LYS A 4 -5.07 -1.75 -30.98
CA LYS A 4 -4.09 -0.95 -30.25
C LYS A 4 -3.92 -1.55 -28.85
N SER A 5 -2.73 -2.03 -28.53
CA SER A 5 -2.42 -2.51 -27.19
C SER A 5 -2.22 -1.35 -26.23
N THR A 6 -2.85 -1.43 -25.06
CA THR A 6 -2.59 -0.52 -23.94
C THR A 6 -2.12 -1.36 -22.76
N ILE A 7 -0.98 -1.01 -22.19
CA ILE A 7 -0.35 -1.73 -21.09
C ILE A 7 -0.22 -0.75 -19.91
N GLY A 8 -0.83 -1.10 -18.77
CA GLY A 8 -0.63 -0.42 -17.49
C GLY A 8 0.28 -1.25 -16.60
N LEU A 9 1.11 -0.59 -15.81
CA LEU A 9 1.92 -1.20 -14.76
C LEU A 9 1.50 -0.58 -13.43
N GLU A 10 1.37 -1.44 -12.43
CA GLU A 10 1.18 -1.07 -11.04
C GLU A 10 2.29 -1.73 -10.23
N VAL A 11 2.96 -0.95 -9.39
CA VAL A 11 4.10 -1.40 -8.58
C VAL A 11 3.83 -1.08 -7.13
N HIS A 12 3.85 -2.11 -6.29
CA HIS A 12 3.73 -1.98 -4.84
C HIS A 12 5.09 -2.12 -4.18
N PHE A 13 5.31 -1.36 -3.12
CA PHE A 13 6.47 -1.52 -2.25
C PHE A 13 6.13 -1.15 -0.82
N GLU A 14 6.67 -1.89 0.12
CA GLU A 14 6.47 -1.68 1.54
C GLU A 14 7.41 -0.59 2.05
N LEU A 15 6.88 0.34 2.84
CA LEU A 15 7.67 1.37 3.50
C LEU A 15 8.27 0.83 4.80
N LYS A 16 9.57 1.02 4.98
CA LYS A 16 10.31 0.54 6.15
C LYS A 16 10.04 1.42 7.38
N THR A 17 8.90 1.24 8.01
CA THR A 17 8.50 1.90 9.25
C THR A 17 8.56 0.95 10.45
N LYS A 18 8.55 1.49 11.67
CA LYS A 18 8.55 0.68 12.90
C LYS A 18 7.17 0.16 13.28
N SER A 19 6.13 0.82 12.81
CA SER A 19 4.73 0.43 13.03
C SER A 19 3.93 0.53 11.75
N LYS A 20 2.79 -0.10 11.72
CA LYS A 20 1.87 -0.11 10.59
C LYS A 20 1.36 1.28 10.24
N ILE A 21 0.75 1.40 9.07
CA ILE A 21 0.27 2.69 8.55
C ILE A 21 -0.83 3.30 9.41
N PHE A 22 -1.81 2.52 9.87
CA PHE A 22 -2.97 3.00 10.61
C PHE A 22 -3.12 2.40 12.01
N SER A 23 -2.13 1.66 12.47
CA SER A 23 -2.13 0.95 13.74
C SER A 23 -0.77 1.10 14.43
N PRO A 24 -0.69 1.16 15.76
CA PRO A 24 0.56 1.20 16.50
C PRO A 24 1.26 -0.16 16.57
N SER A 25 0.68 -1.24 16.06
CA SER A 25 1.33 -2.54 16.01
C SER A 25 2.67 -2.46 15.30
N PRO A 26 3.70 -3.15 15.79
CA PRO A 26 5.01 -3.18 15.17
C PRO A 26 4.97 -3.86 13.80
N VAL A 27 6.01 -3.66 13.02
CA VAL A 27 6.26 -4.36 11.76
C VAL A 27 7.59 -5.07 11.87
N SER A 28 7.57 -6.40 11.94
CA SER A 28 8.77 -7.23 12.02
C SER A 28 8.72 -8.34 10.98
N TYR A 29 9.79 -8.48 10.24
CA TYR A 29 9.88 -9.55 9.25
C TYR A 29 10.08 -10.91 9.94
N GLY A 30 9.20 -11.87 9.60
CA GLY A 30 9.31 -13.25 10.10
C GLY A 30 8.79 -13.47 11.52
N ALA A 31 8.01 -12.53 12.07
CA ALA A 31 7.28 -12.77 13.31
C ALA A 31 6.25 -13.91 13.14
N GLU A 32 5.92 -14.58 14.23
CA GLU A 32 4.86 -15.58 14.25
C GLU A 32 3.51 -14.93 13.91
N ALA A 33 2.68 -15.63 13.15
CA ALA A 33 1.41 -15.11 12.65
C ALA A 33 0.53 -14.54 13.78
N ASN A 34 -0.02 -13.34 13.54
CA ASN A 34 -0.92 -12.63 14.45
C ASN A 34 -0.36 -12.29 15.85
N THR A 35 0.97 -12.26 16.02
CA THR A 35 1.62 -11.84 17.27
C THR A 35 1.86 -10.35 17.35
N GLU A 36 1.90 -9.66 16.23
CA GLU A 36 2.11 -8.21 16.13
C GLU A 36 0.84 -7.47 15.69
N THR A 37 -0.24 -7.71 16.42
CA THR A 37 -1.56 -7.17 16.14
C THR A 37 -2.19 -6.54 17.38
N ASN A 38 -3.17 -5.67 17.15
CA ASN A 38 -3.97 -5.04 18.20
C ASN A 38 -5.45 -4.90 17.75
N VAL A 39 -6.26 -4.28 18.58
CA VAL A 39 -7.71 -4.13 18.34
C VAL A 39 -8.05 -3.39 17.05
N ILE A 40 -7.15 -2.53 16.54
CA ILE A 40 -7.36 -1.82 15.27
C ILE A 40 -7.17 -2.79 14.10
N ASP A 41 -6.12 -3.62 14.14
CA ASP A 41 -5.83 -4.62 13.11
C ASP A 41 -6.96 -5.65 13.01
N TRP A 42 -7.55 -6.02 14.16
CA TRP A 42 -8.71 -6.92 14.24
C TRP A 42 -10.05 -6.27 13.90
N ALA A 43 -10.07 -4.98 13.61
CA ALA A 43 -11.29 -4.24 13.29
C ALA A 43 -12.38 -4.33 14.38
N MET A 44 -11.99 -4.31 15.64
CA MET A 44 -12.95 -4.37 16.74
C MET A 44 -13.92 -3.17 16.69
N PRO A 45 -15.17 -3.33 17.11
CA PRO A 45 -16.13 -2.23 17.10
C PRO A 45 -15.64 -0.99 17.84
N GLY A 46 -15.75 0.17 17.21
CA GLY A 46 -15.35 1.46 17.79
C GLY A 46 -13.90 1.86 17.60
N VAL A 47 -13.06 1.05 16.93
CA VAL A 47 -11.67 1.41 16.62
C VAL A 47 -11.60 2.52 15.58
N LEU A 48 -10.61 3.40 15.74
CA LEU A 48 -10.32 4.49 14.82
C LEU A 48 -8.86 4.41 14.35
N PRO A 49 -8.62 4.05 13.09
CA PRO A 49 -7.30 4.05 12.48
C PRO A 49 -6.67 5.44 12.53
N ARG A 50 -5.36 5.51 12.79
CA ARG A 50 -4.60 6.77 12.81
C ARG A 50 -3.36 6.65 11.95
N LEU A 51 -3.19 7.60 11.03
CA LEU A 51 -2.06 7.62 10.12
C LEU A 51 -0.71 7.73 10.86
N ASN A 52 0.20 6.83 10.52
CA ASN A 52 1.60 6.90 10.93
C ASN A 52 2.31 8.00 10.12
N LYS A 53 2.83 9.01 10.83
CA LYS A 53 3.53 10.14 10.22
C LYS A 53 4.77 9.72 9.42
N ASP A 54 5.47 8.67 9.85
CA ASP A 54 6.67 8.20 9.14
C ASP A 54 6.34 7.57 7.79
N VAL A 55 5.19 6.90 7.65
CA VAL A 55 4.69 6.41 6.35
C VAL A 55 4.53 7.57 5.38
N TYR A 56 3.90 8.64 5.82
CA TYR A 56 3.68 9.83 4.99
C TYR A 56 5.00 10.47 4.58
N ARG A 57 5.93 10.63 5.53
CA ARG A 57 7.26 11.18 5.28
C ARG A 57 8.05 10.36 4.26
N LEU A 58 8.06 9.03 4.42
CA LEU A 58 8.75 8.14 3.48
C LEU A 58 8.08 8.14 2.10
N GLY A 59 6.76 8.16 2.04
CA GLY A 59 6.01 8.29 0.78
C GLY A 59 6.38 9.57 0.02
N ILE A 60 6.48 10.72 0.71
CA ILE A 60 6.95 11.97 0.10
C ILE A 60 8.39 11.83 -0.42
N MET A 61 9.28 11.17 0.32
CA MET A 61 10.66 10.94 -0.15
C MET A 61 10.69 10.13 -1.44
N VAL A 62 9.86 9.10 -1.56
CA VAL A 62 9.74 8.31 -2.80
C VAL A 62 9.17 9.16 -3.93
N ALA A 63 8.14 9.95 -3.67
CA ALA A 63 7.56 10.85 -4.66
C ALA A 63 8.61 11.84 -5.21
N LEU A 64 9.41 12.43 -4.34
CA LEU A 64 10.50 13.33 -4.75
C LEU A 64 11.60 12.58 -5.53
N ALA A 65 11.98 11.38 -5.11
CA ALA A 65 12.98 10.56 -5.80
C ALA A 65 12.54 10.12 -7.20
N THR A 66 11.24 10.01 -7.42
CA THR A 66 10.63 9.68 -8.71
C THR A 66 10.16 10.92 -9.50
N HIS A 67 10.63 12.10 -9.14
CA HIS A 67 10.28 13.36 -9.80
C HIS A 67 8.77 13.63 -9.87
N SER A 68 8.01 13.06 -8.92
CA SER A 68 6.56 13.23 -8.85
C SER A 68 6.21 14.56 -8.17
N HIS A 69 5.12 15.15 -8.60
CA HIS A 69 4.55 16.34 -7.96
C HIS A 69 3.74 15.94 -6.74
N VAL A 70 4.24 16.26 -5.55
CA VAL A 70 3.54 16.03 -4.28
C VAL A 70 2.35 16.97 -4.16
N LEU A 71 1.16 16.44 -3.94
CA LEU A 71 -0.03 17.25 -3.80
C LEU A 71 -0.08 17.97 -2.46
N PRO A 72 -0.50 19.24 -2.41
CA PRO A 72 -0.55 20.04 -1.18
C PRO A 72 -1.63 19.56 -0.21
N VAL A 73 -2.65 18.89 -0.73
CA VAL A 73 -3.76 18.29 0.05
C VAL A 73 -3.99 16.90 -0.47
N THR A 74 -4.05 15.96 0.44
CA THR A 74 -4.39 14.57 0.16
C THR A 74 -5.40 14.07 1.17
N HIS A 75 -6.20 13.07 0.81
CA HIS A 75 -7.07 12.39 1.77
C HIS A 75 -7.16 10.91 1.47
N PHE A 76 -7.67 10.17 2.44
CA PHE A 76 -7.88 8.73 2.31
C PHE A 76 -9.35 8.43 2.01
N ASP A 77 -9.54 7.41 1.21
CA ASP A 77 -10.82 6.87 0.79
C ASP A 77 -10.95 5.44 1.31
N ARG A 78 -12.16 4.89 1.30
CA ARG A 78 -12.44 3.52 1.67
C ARG A 78 -12.74 2.69 0.43
N LYS A 79 -11.93 1.68 0.18
CA LYS A 79 -12.18 0.64 -0.83
C LYS A 79 -12.93 -0.50 -0.15
N ASN A 80 -14.24 -0.53 -0.30
CA ASN A 80 -15.09 -1.51 0.38
C ASN A 80 -15.08 -2.85 -0.35
N TYR A 81 -14.72 -3.93 0.36
CA TYR A 81 -14.83 -5.31 -0.14
C TYR A 81 -14.80 -6.30 1.03
N PHE A 82 -15.40 -7.50 0.81
CA PHE A 82 -15.41 -8.58 1.78
C PHE A 82 -14.43 -9.66 1.35
N TYR A 83 -13.41 -9.87 2.19
CA TYR A 83 -12.47 -10.97 2.02
C TYR A 83 -11.85 -11.33 3.39
N PRO A 84 -11.42 -12.58 3.60
CA PRO A 84 -10.86 -13.01 4.90
C PRO A 84 -9.68 -12.17 5.39
N ASP A 85 -8.85 -11.65 4.50
CA ASP A 85 -7.69 -10.82 4.81
C ASP A 85 -8.01 -9.36 5.16
N ASN A 86 -9.30 -8.99 5.13
CA ASN A 86 -9.76 -7.63 5.36
C ASN A 86 -10.87 -7.58 6.43
N PRO A 87 -10.54 -7.72 7.72
CA PRO A 87 -11.54 -7.79 8.81
C PRO A 87 -12.46 -6.58 8.89
N LYS A 88 -11.98 -5.39 8.51
CA LYS A 88 -12.76 -4.15 8.47
C LYS A 88 -13.83 -4.11 7.37
N ALA A 89 -13.76 -5.03 6.40
CA ALA A 89 -14.54 -5.00 5.17
C ALA A 89 -14.28 -3.75 4.30
N TYR A 90 -13.25 -2.98 4.58
CA TYR A 90 -12.72 -1.91 3.72
C TYR A 90 -11.21 -1.80 3.90
N GLN A 91 -10.53 -1.42 2.84
CA GLN A 91 -9.12 -1.04 2.81
C GLN A 91 -9.02 0.47 2.72
N ILE A 92 -8.15 1.08 3.53
CA ILE A 92 -7.89 2.51 3.45
C ILE A 92 -6.87 2.75 2.34
N THR A 93 -7.23 3.58 1.38
CA THR A 93 -6.43 3.90 0.19
C THR A 93 -6.60 5.37 -0.18
N GLN A 94 -6.11 5.79 -1.33
CA GLN A 94 -6.30 7.14 -1.88
C GLN A 94 -6.76 7.05 -3.33
N PHE A 95 -7.93 7.55 -3.65
CA PHE A 95 -8.52 7.49 -4.99
C PHE A 95 -8.52 8.86 -5.68
N PHE A 96 -9.09 9.87 -5.01
CA PHE A 96 -9.34 11.17 -5.63
C PHE A 96 -8.20 12.16 -5.42
N GLN A 97 -7.52 12.09 -4.29
CA GLN A 97 -6.41 12.96 -3.94
C GLN A 97 -5.23 12.13 -3.43
N PRO A 98 -4.49 11.50 -4.35
CA PRO A 98 -3.34 10.67 -4.01
C PRO A 98 -2.19 11.50 -3.44
N LEU A 99 -1.15 10.85 -2.97
CA LEU A 99 0.04 11.51 -2.45
C LEU A 99 0.75 12.38 -3.49
N ALA A 100 0.90 11.88 -4.71
CA ALA A 100 1.63 12.57 -5.78
C ALA A 100 1.17 12.14 -7.17
N ARG A 101 1.51 12.94 -8.18
CA ARG A 101 1.20 12.70 -9.60
C ARG A 101 2.35 13.12 -10.51
N ASP A 102 2.23 12.71 -11.77
CA ASP A 102 3.02 13.20 -12.90
C ASP A 102 4.53 13.07 -12.70
N GLY A 103 4.96 11.95 -12.12
CA GLY A 103 6.35 11.61 -11.94
C GLY A 103 6.95 10.87 -13.13
N TYR A 104 8.23 10.51 -12.99
CA TYR A 104 8.91 9.63 -13.93
C TYR A 104 10.14 8.98 -13.32
N ILE A 105 10.56 7.88 -13.96
CA ILE A 105 11.88 7.28 -13.76
C ILE A 105 12.59 7.18 -15.10
N GLU A 106 13.92 7.22 -15.08
CA GLU A 106 14.73 6.96 -16.26
C GLU A 106 15.33 5.56 -16.17
N ILE A 107 15.15 4.79 -17.21
CA ILE A 107 15.72 3.44 -17.33
C ILE A 107 16.64 3.38 -18.56
N GLU A 108 17.57 2.45 -18.55
CA GLU A 108 18.38 2.16 -19.72
C GLU A 108 17.96 0.82 -20.35
N VAL A 109 17.60 0.88 -21.62
CA VAL A 109 17.22 -0.31 -22.39
C VAL A 109 18.10 -0.41 -23.63
N ARG A 110 18.91 -1.45 -23.71
CA ARG A 110 19.83 -1.69 -24.84
C ARG A 110 20.72 -0.47 -25.16
N GLY A 111 21.31 0.14 -24.12
CA GLY A 111 22.18 1.30 -24.23
C GLY A 111 21.47 2.63 -24.55
N LYS A 112 20.15 2.65 -24.53
CA LYS A 112 19.36 3.87 -24.76
C LYS A 112 18.57 4.24 -23.50
N LYS A 113 18.68 5.48 -23.09
CA LYS A 113 17.86 6.05 -22.00
C LYS A 113 16.40 6.16 -22.44
N LYS A 114 15.50 5.75 -21.57
CA LYS A 114 14.06 5.85 -21.76
C LYS A 114 13.42 6.35 -20.48
N ARG A 115 12.56 7.35 -20.60
CA ARG A 115 11.74 7.86 -19.52
C ARG A 115 10.42 7.08 -19.45
N ILE A 116 10.09 6.58 -18.27
CA ILE A 116 8.81 5.93 -17.95
C ILE A 116 8.03 6.88 -17.06
N GLY A 117 6.86 7.32 -17.52
CA GLY A 117 5.97 8.19 -16.74
C GLY A 117 5.30 7.44 -15.60
N ILE A 118 5.12 8.11 -14.48
CA ILE A 118 4.34 7.64 -13.32
C ILE A 118 3.10 8.53 -13.28
N HIS A 119 1.93 7.94 -13.51
CA HIS A 119 0.68 8.69 -13.54
C HIS A 119 0.32 9.22 -12.16
N GLU A 120 0.32 8.34 -11.16
CA GLU A 120 0.06 8.69 -9.77
C GLU A 120 0.78 7.76 -8.80
N MET A 121 0.89 8.23 -7.57
CA MET A 121 1.41 7.48 -6.44
C MET A 121 0.48 7.73 -5.26
N HIS A 122 -0.03 6.67 -4.68
CA HIS A 122 -0.89 6.73 -3.51
C HIS A 122 -0.36 5.84 -2.38
N ILE A 123 -0.88 6.08 -1.19
CA ILE A 123 -0.59 5.29 0.00
C ILE A 123 -1.84 4.48 0.31
N GLU A 124 -1.65 3.19 0.58
CA GLU A 124 -2.73 2.34 1.08
C GLU A 124 -2.22 1.41 2.17
N GLU A 125 -3.13 0.91 2.98
CA GLU A 125 -2.82 -0.16 3.91
C GLU A 125 -2.70 -1.50 3.18
N ASP A 126 -1.81 -2.35 3.67
CA ASP A 126 -1.74 -3.72 3.20
C ASP A 126 -2.88 -4.55 3.82
N ALA A 127 -3.35 -5.55 3.08
CA ALA A 127 -4.29 -6.53 3.60
C ALA A 127 -3.55 -7.63 4.36
N GLY A 128 -4.26 -8.40 5.16
CA GLY A 128 -3.69 -9.60 5.79
C GLY A 128 -3.22 -10.63 4.75
N LYS A 129 -2.40 -11.56 5.16
CA LYS A 129 -1.88 -12.64 4.31
C LYS A 129 -2.68 -13.91 4.50
N ASN A 130 -3.32 -14.40 3.46
CA ASN A 130 -3.97 -15.71 3.46
C ASN A 130 -2.93 -16.80 3.23
N THR A 131 -2.83 -17.72 4.19
CA THR A 131 -1.94 -18.87 4.09
C THR A 131 -2.76 -20.16 4.04
N HIS A 132 -2.49 -20.99 3.05
CA HIS A 132 -3.11 -22.29 2.86
C HIS A 132 -2.13 -23.39 3.28
N GLY A 133 -2.45 -24.09 4.38
CA GLY A 133 -1.64 -25.19 4.87
C GLY A 133 -1.88 -26.49 4.09
N ALA A 134 -0.86 -27.35 4.03
CA ALA A 134 -0.92 -28.65 3.35
C ALA A 134 -1.97 -29.61 3.93
N ASN A 135 -2.43 -29.38 5.15
CA ASN A 135 -3.43 -30.16 5.87
C ASN A 135 -4.88 -29.71 5.65
N GLY A 136 -5.11 -28.79 4.69
CA GLY A 136 -6.43 -28.26 4.36
C GLY A 136 -6.92 -27.13 5.26
N TYR A 137 -6.15 -26.72 6.24
CA TYR A 137 -6.46 -25.52 7.04
C TYR A 137 -5.90 -24.27 6.39
N SER A 138 -6.65 -23.18 6.51
CA SER A 138 -6.22 -21.86 6.09
C SER A 138 -6.31 -20.90 7.26
N TYR A 139 -5.39 -19.95 7.31
CA TYR A 139 -5.43 -18.85 8.27
C TYR A 139 -5.05 -17.53 7.64
N VAL A 140 -5.46 -16.46 8.29
CA VAL A 140 -5.08 -15.09 7.91
C VAL A 140 -4.07 -14.57 8.92
N ASP A 141 -2.97 -14.04 8.43
CA ASP A 141 -1.97 -13.34 9.23
C ASP A 141 -2.18 -11.82 9.03
N LEU A 142 -2.39 -11.13 10.14
CA LEU A 142 -2.61 -9.68 10.20
C LEU A 142 -1.38 -8.92 10.73
N ASN A 143 -0.20 -9.56 10.80
CA ASN A 143 1.05 -8.90 11.21
C ASN A 143 1.46 -7.79 10.27
#